data_44a3be94642bf3f38afe21dc3ff409c9
#
_entry.id   44a3be94642bf3f38afe21dc3ff409c9
#
_cell.length_a   1.000
_cell.length_b   1.000
_cell.length_c   1.000
_cell.angle_alpha   90.00
_cell.angle_beta   90.00
_cell.angle_gamma   90.00
#
_symmetry.space_group_name_H-M   'P 1'
#
loop_
_entity.id
_entity.type
_entity.pdbx_description
1 polymer ?
#
loop_
_entity_poly.entity_id
_entity_poly.type
_entity_poly.pdbx_seq_one_letter_code
_entity_poly.pdbx_strand_id
1 'polypeptide(L)'
;FYVADLQGTDWKGYKEAYQRFLPHINNNYDFAEMLSELLGELNASHTGARYAGGGSALSTATLGVFYDESYSGTGLKIKEILDQSPFTQKKTDVKAGCIIEKVDGKTIEANADYFPLFEGKVGRKVILTVYDPATKKRFEETVKAISYGAQSELLYKRWVKRCAQKVEELSGGRIALSLIHI
;
A
#
# COMPACT_ATOMS: atom_id res chain seq x y z
N PHE A 1 30.47 1.08 -12.39
CA PHE A 1 30.67 2.34 -11.65
C PHE A 1 31.41 3.31 -12.60
N TYR A 2 30.96 4.55 -12.75
CA TYR A 2 31.45 5.47 -13.76
C TYR A 2 32.72 6.25 -13.36
N VAL A 3 33.11 6.18 -12.06
CA VAL A 3 34.35 6.75 -11.53
C VAL A 3 35.37 5.62 -11.36
N ALA A 4 36.45 5.64 -12.13
CA ALA A 4 37.39 4.53 -12.23
C ALA A 4 38.14 4.22 -10.92
N ASP A 5 38.41 5.23 -10.10
CA ASP A 5 39.07 5.10 -8.81
C ASP A 5 38.11 4.80 -7.66
N LEU A 6 36.83 4.57 -7.95
CA LEU A 6 35.76 4.31 -6.96
C LEU A 6 35.72 5.38 -5.86
N GLN A 7 36.02 6.64 -6.19
CA GLN A 7 36.10 7.77 -5.24
C GLN A 7 37.15 7.55 -4.15
N GLY A 8 38.24 6.87 -4.43
CA GLY A 8 39.29 6.54 -3.49
C GLY A 8 38.97 5.39 -2.53
N THR A 9 37.88 4.66 -2.78
CA THR A 9 37.46 3.54 -1.93
C THR A 9 38.36 2.33 -2.12
N ASP A 10 38.94 1.77 -1.04
CA ASP A 10 39.66 0.50 -1.07
C ASP A 10 38.73 -0.70 -1.18
N TRP A 11 38.20 -0.90 -2.40
CA TRP A 11 37.25 -1.98 -2.67
C TRP A 11 37.81 -3.39 -2.39
N LYS A 12 39.11 -3.59 -2.54
CA LYS A 12 39.75 -4.87 -2.28
C LYS A 12 39.82 -5.16 -0.78
N GLY A 13 40.19 -4.15 0.03
CA GLY A 13 40.20 -4.28 1.48
C GLY A 13 38.80 -4.54 2.04
N TYR A 14 37.77 -3.86 1.52
CA TYR A 14 36.39 -4.13 1.91
C TYR A 14 35.92 -5.54 1.56
N LYS A 15 36.31 -6.06 0.38
CA LYS A 15 36.03 -7.46 0.05
C LYS A 15 36.57 -8.42 1.10
N GLU A 16 37.80 -8.26 1.52
CA GLU A 16 38.41 -9.09 2.55
C GLU A 16 37.72 -8.92 3.92
N ALA A 17 37.41 -7.69 4.29
CA ALA A 17 36.71 -7.37 5.54
C ALA A 17 35.33 -8.03 5.61
N TYR A 18 34.58 -8.06 4.50
CA TYR A 18 33.23 -8.62 4.48
C TYR A 18 33.20 -10.14 4.28
N GLN A 19 34.22 -10.75 3.67
CA GLN A 19 34.30 -12.20 3.50
C GLN A 19 34.22 -12.97 4.83
N ARG A 20 34.66 -12.39 5.93
CA ARG A 20 34.60 -13.01 7.27
C ARG A 20 33.17 -13.28 7.75
N PHE A 21 32.16 -12.60 7.21
CA PHE A 21 30.77 -12.79 7.60
C PHE A 21 30.11 -13.95 6.84
N LEU A 22 30.65 -14.38 5.69
CA LEU A 22 30.06 -15.43 4.86
C LEU A 22 29.76 -16.73 5.60
N PRO A 23 30.65 -17.26 6.52
CA PRO A 23 30.36 -18.47 7.26
C PRO A 23 29.19 -18.35 8.24
N HIS A 24 28.73 -17.14 8.56
CA HIS A 24 27.68 -16.86 9.51
C HIS A 24 26.33 -16.57 8.84
N ILE A 25 26.30 -16.51 7.51
CA ILE A 25 25.10 -16.23 6.72
C ILE A 25 24.35 -17.53 6.47
N ASN A 26 23.10 -17.59 6.92
CA ASN A 26 22.28 -18.80 6.85
C ASN A 26 21.14 -18.70 5.84
N ASN A 27 20.87 -17.51 5.32
CA ASN A 27 19.75 -17.27 4.41
C ASN A 27 20.04 -16.10 3.45
N ASN A 28 19.23 -15.97 2.43
CA ASN A 28 19.41 -14.95 1.40
C ASN A 28 19.07 -13.52 1.86
N TYR A 29 18.32 -13.35 2.95
CA TYR A 29 18.08 -12.02 3.53
C TYR A 29 19.35 -11.47 4.15
N ASP A 30 20.00 -12.26 5.03
CA ASP A 30 21.27 -11.87 5.66
C ASP A 30 22.36 -11.64 4.60
N PHE A 31 22.35 -12.45 3.52
CA PHE A 31 23.30 -12.27 2.41
C PHE A 31 23.04 -10.95 1.68
N ALA A 32 21.79 -10.61 1.39
CA ALA A 32 21.44 -9.34 0.74
C ALA A 32 21.76 -8.13 1.64
N GLU A 33 21.55 -8.27 2.96
CA GLU A 33 21.90 -7.23 3.93
C GLU A 33 23.40 -6.99 3.94
N MET A 34 24.22 -8.03 4.07
CA MET A 34 25.68 -7.92 3.99
C MET A 34 26.13 -7.28 2.66
N LEU A 35 25.54 -7.69 1.54
CA LEU A 35 25.85 -7.07 0.23
C LEU A 35 25.42 -5.60 0.18
N SER A 36 24.32 -5.24 0.82
CA SER A 36 23.84 -3.86 0.87
C SER A 36 24.81 -2.97 1.66
N GLU A 37 25.30 -3.47 2.81
CA GLU A 37 26.33 -2.79 3.60
C GLU A 37 27.63 -2.64 2.80
N LEU A 38 28.13 -3.71 2.19
CA LEU A 38 29.33 -3.67 1.34
C LEU A 38 29.21 -2.65 0.22
N LEU A 39 28.04 -2.58 -0.44
CA LEU A 39 27.80 -1.60 -1.51
C LEU A 39 27.71 -0.16 -0.96
N GLY A 40 27.30 -0.01 0.29
CA GLY A 40 27.28 1.29 0.99
C GLY A 40 28.67 1.92 1.13
N GLU A 41 29.73 1.08 1.22
CA GLU A 41 31.13 1.57 1.30
C GLU A 41 31.59 2.31 0.05
N LEU A 42 30.90 2.15 -1.08
CA LEU A 42 31.16 2.93 -2.29
C LEU A 42 30.81 4.41 -2.14
N ASN A 43 30.16 4.81 -1.06
CA ASN A 43 29.72 6.18 -0.79
C ASN A 43 28.99 6.82 -2.01
N ALA A 44 28.16 6.01 -2.66
CA ALA A 44 27.39 6.41 -3.83
C ALA A 44 25.89 6.33 -3.53
N SER A 45 25.11 7.26 -4.10
CA SER A 45 23.67 7.27 -3.95
C SER A 45 23.02 6.05 -4.61
N HIS A 46 21.99 5.50 -3.98
CA HIS A 46 21.16 4.39 -4.48
C HIS A 46 21.92 3.07 -4.70
N THR A 47 23.01 2.82 -3.96
CA THR A 47 23.65 1.51 -3.89
C THR A 47 22.96 0.63 -2.85
N GLY A 48 22.86 -0.66 -3.12
CA GLY A 48 22.29 -1.61 -2.20
C GLY A 48 21.93 -2.93 -2.88
N ALA A 49 21.68 -3.94 -2.07
CA ALA A 49 21.18 -5.24 -2.52
C ALA A 49 19.87 -5.56 -1.78
N ARG A 50 18.96 -6.25 -2.46
CA ARG A 50 17.70 -6.71 -1.88
C ARG A 50 17.44 -8.14 -2.33
N TYR A 51 16.98 -8.96 -1.40
CA TYR A 51 16.45 -10.27 -1.72
C TYR A 51 14.93 -10.19 -1.84
N ALA A 52 14.44 -10.39 -3.06
CA ALA A 52 13.01 -10.60 -3.28
C ALA A 52 12.71 -12.07 -3.00
N GLY A 53 12.50 -12.42 -1.75
CA GLY A 53 12.14 -13.77 -1.36
C GLY A 53 10.87 -14.24 -2.07
N GLY A 54 10.92 -15.43 -2.65
CA GLY A 54 9.75 -16.11 -3.23
C GLY A 54 8.75 -16.64 -2.18
N GLY A 55 8.79 -16.10 -0.96
CA GLY A 55 7.80 -16.43 0.06
C GLY A 55 6.47 -15.75 -0.30
N SER A 56 5.39 -16.52 -0.34
CA SER A 56 4.04 -15.97 -0.30
C SER A 56 3.81 -15.36 1.10
N ALA A 57 4.40 -14.20 1.36
CA ALA A 57 3.91 -13.38 2.44
C ALA A 57 2.43 -13.17 2.15
N LEU A 58 1.57 -13.62 3.05
CA LEU A 58 0.13 -13.40 2.94
C LEU A 58 -0.08 -11.89 2.88
N SER A 59 -0.25 -11.35 1.67
CA SER A 59 -0.43 -9.92 1.51
C SER A 59 -1.79 -9.53 2.04
N THR A 60 -1.80 -8.53 2.91
CA THR A 60 -3.03 -7.93 3.43
C THR A 60 -3.75 -7.18 2.33
N ALA A 61 -5.05 -7.42 2.20
CA ALA A 61 -5.88 -6.75 1.23
C ALA A 61 -6.46 -5.44 1.79
N THR A 62 -6.97 -4.63 0.88
CA THR A 62 -7.70 -3.39 1.19
C THR A 62 -8.95 -3.28 0.33
N LEU A 63 -9.83 -2.35 0.66
CA LEU A 63 -11.10 -2.14 -0.01
C LEU A 63 -11.16 -0.88 -0.89
N GLY A 64 -10.04 -0.12 -0.98
CA GLY A 64 -10.01 1.13 -1.74
C GLY A 64 -10.86 2.23 -1.09
N VAL A 65 -10.85 2.31 0.23
CA VAL A 65 -11.56 3.32 1.03
C VAL A 65 -10.65 3.95 2.06
N PHE A 66 -11.02 5.14 2.54
CA PHE A 66 -10.48 5.71 3.78
C PHE A 66 -11.47 5.53 4.90
N TYR A 67 -10.96 5.22 6.08
CA TYR A 67 -11.73 5.16 7.31
C TYR A 67 -11.67 6.47 8.09
N ASP A 68 -12.69 6.71 8.89
CA ASP A 68 -12.77 7.84 9.80
C ASP A 68 -12.00 7.51 11.08
N GLU A 69 -10.78 8.03 11.19
CA GLU A 69 -9.88 7.79 12.34
C GLU A 69 -10.42 8.36 13.67
N SER A 70 -11.38 9.28 13.60
CA SER A 70 -12.05 9.82 14.80
C SER A 70 -13.18 8.93 15.33
N TYR A 71 -13.55 7.89 14.55
CA TYR A 71 -14.61 6.96 14.95
C TYR A 71 -14.04 5.90 15.91
N SER A 72 -14.57 5.85 17.12
CA SER A 72 -14.15 4.94 18.20
C SER A 72 -15.15 3.82 18.50
N GLY A 73 -16.21 3.69 17.71
CA GLY A 73 -17.20 2.62 17.87
C GLY A 73 -16.76 1.30 17.26
N THR A 74 -17.60 0.28 17.40
CA THR A 74 -17.42 -1.04 16.77
C THR A 74 -17.51 -0.91 15.25
N GLY A 75 -16.59 -1.56 14.52
CA GLY A 75 -16.51 -1.51 13.06
C GLY A 75 -15.60 -0.40 12.53
N LEU A 76 -15.57 -0.30 11.21
CA LEU A 76 -14.79 0.70 10.46
C LEU A 76 -15.75 1.65 9.75
N LYS A 77 -15.81 2.91 10.18
CA LYS A 77 -16.63 3.92 9.51
C LYS A 77 -15.92 4.42 8.26
N ILE A 78 -16.60 4.33 7.13
CA ILE A 78 -16.07 4.78 5.83
C ILE A 78 -16.13 6.30 5.78
N LYS A 79 -14.98 6.95 5.57
CA LYS A 79 -14.85 8.38 5.36
C LYS A 79 -14.96 8.77 3.89
N GLU A 80 -14.28 8.02 3.02
CA GLU A 80 -14.24 8.25 1.58
C GLU A 80 -14.08 6.92 0.84
N ILE A 81 -14.77 6.80 -0.30
CA ILE A 81 -14.62 5.69 -1.24
C ILE A 81 -13.85 6.21 -2.44
N LEU A 82 -12.75 5.55 -2.81
CA LEU A 82 -11.94 5.95 -3.95
C LEU A 82 -12.68 5.65 -5.27
N ASP A 83 -12.58 6.55 -6.23
CA ASP A 83 -13.03 6.30 -7.61
C ASP A 83 -12.37 5.02 -8.14
N GLN A 84 -13.11 4.19 -8.88
CA GLN A 84 -12.66 2.89 -9.41
C GLN A 84 -12.30 1.84 -8.34
N SER A 85 -12.67 2.07 -7.07
CA SER A 85 -12.54 1.05 -6.01
C SER A 85 -13.53 -0.10 -6.24
N PRO A 86 -13.40 -1.23 -5.51
CA PRO A 86 -14.34 -2.34 -5.59
C PRO A 86 -15.81 -1.96 -5.41
N PHE A 87 -16.10 -0.91 -4.66
CA PHE A 87 -17.46 -0.43 -4.42
C PHE A 87 -18.05 0.36 -5.60
N THR A 88 -17.21 1.00 -6.43
CA THR A 88 -17.69 1.82 -7.54
C THR A 88 -17.83 1.05 -8.86
N GLN A 89 -17.33 -0.20 -8.92
CA GLN A 89 -17.38 -1.06 -10.11
C GLN A 89 -18.74 -1.74 -10.31
N LYS A 90 -19.62 -1.67 -9.34
CA LYS A 90 -20.98 -2.23 -9.38
C LYS A 90 -21.94 -1.33 -8.61
N LYS A 91 -23.25 -1.55 -8.83
CA LYS A 91 -24.25 -0.89 -8.01
C LYS A 91 -24.17 -1.41 -6.56
N THR A 92 -24.01 -0.51 -5.61
CA THR A 92 -23.91 -0.81 -4.17
C THR A 92 -24.62 0.28 -3.38
N ASP A 93 -25.11 -0.10 -2.19
CA ASP A 93 -25.65 0.85 -1.20
C ASP A 93 -24.56 1.35 -0.22
N VAL A 94 -23.32 0.87 -0.35
CA VAL A 94 -22.19 1.33 0.46
C VAL A 94 -21.77 2.73 0.04
N LYS A 95 -21.69 3.65 1.00
CA LYS A 95 -21.30 5.05 0.81
C LYS A 95 -20.50 5.56 2.00
N ALA A 96 -19.90 6.73 1.87
CA ALA A 96 -19.28 7.43 2.98
C ALA A 96 -20.29 7.59 4.14
N GLY A 97 -19.84 7.36 5.36
CA GLY A 97 -20.66 7.32 6.58
C GLY A 97 -21.17 5.94 6.96
N CYS A 98 -21.19 4.95 6.05
CA CYS A 98 -21.48 3.56 6.40
C CYS A 98 -20.37 2.98 7.30
N ILE A 99 -20.74 1.99 8.11
CA ILE A 99 -19.87 1.30 9.05
C ILE A 99 -19.78 -0.16 8.64
N ILE A 100 -18.58 -0.65 8.37
CA ILE A 100 -18.30 -2.07 8.15
C ILE A 100 -18.19 -2.71 9.54
N GLU A 101 -19.19 -3.49 9.94
CA GLU A 101 -19.24 -4.13 11.26
C GLU A 101 -18.55 -5.49 11.29
N LYS A 102 -18.57 -6.23 10.14
CA LYS A 102 -17.97 -7.57 10.05
C LYS A 102 -17.31 -7.80 8.70
N VAL A 103 -16.31 -8.67 8.70
CA VAL A 103 -15.65 -9.22 7.50
C VAL A 103 -15.75 -10.74 7.57
N ASP A 104 -16.40 -11.38 6.59
CA ASP A 104 -16.63 -12.82 6.51
C ASP A 104 -17.21 -13.37 7.84
N GLY A 105 -18.19 -12.66 8.42
CA GLY A 105 -18.85 -13.01 9.66
C GLY A 105 -18.09 -12.67 10.94
N LYS A 106 -16.81 -12.28 10.88
CA LYS A 106 -16.00 -11.88 12.04
C LYS A 106 -16.23 -10.41 12.36
N THR A 107 -16.62 -10.11 13.59
CA THR A 107 -16.84 -8.74 14.07
C THR A 107 -15.53 -7.96 14.15
N ILE A 108 -15.59 -6.68 13.79
CA ILE A 108 -14.51 -5.73 13.98
C ILE A 108 -14.77 -5.01 15.30
N GLU A 109 -14.00 -5.37 16.33
CA GLU A 109 -14.12 -4.75 17.65
C GLU A 109 -13.60 -3.31 17.65
N ALA A 110 -14.10 -2.50 18.58
CA ALA A 110 -13.65 -1.12 18.72
C ALA A 110 -12.15 -1.08 19.06
N ASN A 111 -11.39 -0.23 18.36
CA ASN A 111 -9.95 -0.06 18.54
C ASN A 111 -9.10 -1.33 18.35
N ALA A 112 -9.66 -2.40 17.78
CA ALA A 112 -8.90 -3.61 17.48
C ALA A 112 -8.14 -3.50 16.17
N ASP A 113 -7.05 -4.27 16.06
CA ASP A 113 -6.36 -4.47 14.79
C ASP A 113 -7.24 -5.29 13.85
N TYR A 114 -7.69 -4.67 12.77
CA TYR A 114 -8.53 -5.30 11.76
C TYR A 114 -7.75 -5.88 10.57
N PHE A 115 -6.45 -5.61 10.45
CA PHE A 115 -5.64 -6.10 9.33
C PHE A 115 -5.64 -7.62 9.19
N PRO A 116 -5.61 -8.42 10.27
CA PRO A 116 -5.70 -9.89 10.17
C PRO A 116 -6.95 -10.39 9.45
N LEU A 117 -8.05 -9.61 9.47
CA LEU A 117 -9.29 -9.96 8.76
C LEU A 117 -9.14 -9.87 7.23
N PHE A 118 -8.12 -9.18 6.75
CA PHE A 118 -7.84 -8.99 5.32
C PHE A 118 -6.59 -9.73 4.83
N GLU A 119 -5.89 -10.42 5.73
CA GLU A 119 -4.69 -11.18 5.39
C GLU A 119 -4.98 -12.32 4.40
N GLY A 120 -4.16 -12.42 3.34
CA GLY A 120 -4.32 -13.42 2.29
C GLY A 120 -5.56 -13.25 1.41
N LYS A 121 -6.26 -12.10 1.48
CA LYS A 121 -7.52 -11.87 0.74
C LYS A 121 -7.37 -11.02 -0.52
N VAL A 122 -6.16 -10.67 -0.92
CA VAL A 122 -5.94 -9.94 -2.19
C VAL A 122 -6.53 -10.71 -3.36
N GLY A 123 -7.38 -10.04 -4.14
CA GLY A 123 -8.09 -10.63 -5.29
C GLY A 123 -9.22 -11.59 -4.94
N ARG A 124 -9.50 -11.83 -3.66
CA ARG A 124 -10.60 -12.68 -3.20
C ARG A 124 -11.86 -11.86 -2.93
N LYS A 125 -13.00 -12.52 -3.02
CA LYS A 125 -14.27 -11.96 -2.57
C LYS A 125 -14.32 -12.04 -1.05
N VAL A 126 -14.75 -10.96 -0.42
CA VAL A 126 -15.03 -10.87 1.03
C VAL A 126 -16.47 -10.41 1.23
N ILE A 127 -17.13 -10.95 2.24
CA ILE A 127 -18.49 -10.58 2.62
C ILE A 127 -18.39 -9.60 3.77
N LEU A 128 -18.96 -8.41 3.58
CA LEU A 128 -18.98 -7.33 4.56
C LEU A 128 -20.39 -7.21 5.14
N THR A 129 -20.53 -7.20 6.46
CA THR A 129 -21.76 -6.74 7.08
C THR A 129 -21.65 -5.25 7.30
N VAL A 130 -22.54 -4.48 6.68
CA VAL A 130 -22.48 -3.02 6.64
C VAL A 130 -23.71 -2.44 7.34
N TYR A 131 -23.49 -1.46 8.20
CA TYR A 131 -24.54 -0.64 8.82
C TYR A 131 -24.55 0.76 8.19
N ASP A 132 -25.68 1.20 7.70
CA ASP A 132 -25.92 2.58 7.27
C ASP A 132 -26.61 3.37 8.38
N PRO A 133 -25.93 4.29 9.09
CA PRO A 133 -26.54 5.09 10.16
C PRO A 133 -27.66 6.01 9.67
N ALA A 134 -27.61 6.46 8.40
CA ALA A 134 -28.60 7.37 7.86
C ALA A 134 -29.98 6.69 7.65
N THR A 135 -29.96 5.42 7.23
CA THR A 135 -31.20 4.65 7.00
C THR A 135 -31.50 3.65 8.13
N LYS A 136 -30.55 3.50 9.08
CA LYS A 136 -30.60 2.51 10.18
C LYS A 136 -30.72 1.05 9.69
N LYS A 137 -30.26 0.78 8.47
CA LYS A 137 -30.30 -0.57 7.86
C LYS A 137 -28.95 -1.27 7.98
N ARG A 138 -29.01 -2.59 8.13
CA ARG A 138 -27.88 -3.50 7.97
C ARG A 138 -28.09 -4.34 6.74
N PHE A 139 -27.02 -4.56 5.99
CA PHE A 139 -27.04 -5.37 4.79
C PHE A 139 -25.68 -6.03 4.58
N GLU A 140 -25.64 -7.04 3.75
CA GLU A 140 -24.39 -7.68 3.31
C GLU A 140 -23.97 -7.14 1.97
N GLU A 141 -22.66 -6.88 1.82
CA GLU A 141 -22.05 -6.48 0.58
C GLU A 141 -20.86 -7.39 0.28
N THR A 142 -20.82 -7.96 -0.92
CA THR A 142 -19.70 -8.78 -1.37
C THR A 142 -18.82 -7.98 -2.30
N VAL A 143 -17.54 -7.84 -1.97
CA VAL A 143 -16.57 -7.09 -2.77
C VAL A 143 -15.32 -7.93 -3.04
N LYS A 144 -14.64 -7.66 -4.15
CA LYS A 144 -13.33 -8.23 -4.44
C LYS A 144 -12.26 -7.33 -3.85
N ALA A 145 -11.62 -7.78 -2.76
CA ALA A 145 -10.58 -7.00 -2.10
C ALA A 145 -9.35 -6.83 -3.01
N ILE A 146 -8.66 -5.69 -2.90
CA ILE A 146 -7.53 -5.31 -3.75
C ILE A 146 -6.23 -5.26 -2.95
N SER A 147 -5.08 -5.22 -3.64
CA SER A 147 -3.78 -5.02 -3.01
C SER A 147 -3.56 -3.55 -2.63
N TYR A 148 -2.62 -3.29 -1.72
CA TYR A 148 -2.16 -1.93 -1.44
C TYR A 148 -1.55 -1.26 -2.67
N GLY A 149 -0.85 -2.01 -3.55
CA GLY A 149 -0.35 -1.49 -4.82
C GLY A 149 -1.49 -0.98 -5.71
N ALA A 150 -2.57 -1.77 -5.86
CA ALA A 150 -3.75 -1.33 -6.60
C ALA A 150 -4.42 -0.11 -5.95
N GLN A 151 -4.49 -0.04 -4.62
CA GLN A 151 -5.00 1.15 -3.93
C GLN A 151 -4.09 2.37 -4.17
N SER A 152 -2.77 2.21 -4.19
CA SER A 152 -1.83 3.30 -4.49
C SER A 152 -2.07 3.89 -5.88
N GLU A 153 -2.39 3.05 -6.87
CA GLU A 153 -2.79 3.51 -8.21
C GLU A 153 -4.08 4.34 -8.17
N LEU A 154 -5.08 3.94 -7.37
CA LEU A 154 -6.31 4.73 -7.20
C LEU A 154 -6.02 6.08 -6.53
N LEU A 155 -5.11 6.10 -5.54
CA LEU A 155 -4.70 7.33 -4.87
C LEU A 155 -3.97 8.28 -5.82
N TYR A 156 -3.08 7.74 -6.65
CA TYR A 156 -2.38 8.51 -7.67
C TYR A 156 -3.37 9.14 -8.67
N LYS A 157 -4.30 8.35 -9.21
CA LYS A 157 -5.34 8.86 -10.11
C LYS A 157 -6.22 9.95 -9.46
N ARG A 158 -6.59 9.76 -8.19
CA ARG A 158 -7.30 10.77 -7.41
C ARG A 158 -6.50 12.05 -7.27
N TRP A 159 -5.20 11.95 -6.97
CA TRP A 159 -4.31 13.10 -6.86
C TRP A 159 -4.20 13.86 -8.19
N VAL A 160 -3.96 13.15 -9.30
CA VAL A 160 -3.93 13.73 -10.65
C VAL A 160 -5.21 14.49 -10.97
N LYS A 161 -6.36 13.85 -10.74
CA LYS A 161 -7.67 14.47 -10.96
C LYS A 161 -7.87 15.77 -10.15
N ARG A 162 -7.48 15.73 -8.87
CA ARG A 162 -7.58 16.91 -8.00
C ARG A 162 -6.63 18.03 -8.43
N CYS A 163 -5.41 17.69 -8.85
CA CYS A 163 -4.47 18.66 -9.39
C CYS A 163 -5.01 19.31 -10.68
N ALA A 164 -5.56 18.52 -11.59
CA ALA A 164 -6.16 19.04 -12.83
C ALA A 164 -7.32 19.99 -12.53
N GLN A 165 -8.24 19.59 -11.66
CA GLN A 165 -9.37 20.43 -11.22
C GLN A 165 -8.90 21.75 -10.59
N LYS A 166 -7.84 21.68 -9.76
CA LYS A 166 -7.30 22.88 -9.10
C LYS A 166 -6.64 23.83 -10.08
N VAL A 167 -5.91 23.30 -11.06
CA VAL A 167 -5.31 24.11 -12.14
C VAL A 167 -6.40 24.78 -12.99
N GLU A 168 -7.44 24.05 -13.37
CA GLU A 168 -8.58 24.58 -14.11
C GLU A 168 -9.29 25.72 -13.35
N GLU A 169 -9.60 25.47 -12.06
CA GLU A 169 -10.22 26.46 -11.17
C GLU A 169 -9.36 27.73 -11.05
N LEU A 170 -8.07 27.61 -10.72
CA LEU A 170 -7.18 28.76 -10.51
C LEU A 170 -6.89 29.54 -11.79
N SER A 171 -6.91 28.89 -12.94
CA SER A 171 -6.68 29.52 -14.24
C SER A 171 -7.94 30.07 -14.90
N GLY A 172 -9.12 29.83 -14.33
CA GLY A 172 -10.41 30.16 -14.97
C GLY A 172 -10.60 29.37 -16.27
N GLY A 173 -10.16 28.12 -16.31
CA GLY A 173 -10.29 27.24 -17.49
C GLY A 173 -9.27 27.50 -18.59
N ARG A 174 -8.30 28.38 -18.39
CA ARG A 174 -7.29 28.76 -19.41
C ARG A 174 -6.11 27.80 -19.51
N ILE A 175 -5.86 27.01 -18.46
CA ILE A 175 -4.74 26.06 -18.40
C ILE A 175 -5.32 24.68 -18.08
N ALA A 176 -4.89 23.68 -18.85
CA ALA A 176 -5.18 22.27 -18.56
C ALA A 176 -3.90 21.57 -18.06
N LEU A 177 -4.06 20.70 -17.05
CA LEU A 177 -2.98 19.82 -16.60
C LEU A 177 -3.08 18.48 -17.33
N SER A 178 -2.02 18.09 -18.04
CA SER A 178 -1.89 16.76 -18.62
C SER A 178 -0.70 16.06 -18.00
N LEU A 179 -0.90 14.84 -17.51
CA LEU A 179 0.18 13.96 -17.05
C LEU A 179 0.42 12.91 -18.13
N ILE A 180 1.60 12.98 -18.73
CA ILE A 180 2.05 12.00 -19.70
C ILE A 180 2.98 11.04 -18.95
N HIS A 181 2.62 9.76 -18.93
CA HIS A 181 3.55 8.71 -18.51
C HIS A 181 4.48 8.45 -19.70
N ILE A 182 5.75 8.78 -19.52
CA ILE A 182 6.83 8.44 -20.45
C ILE A 182 7.38 7.08 -20.04
#